data_d9a0605c3b1dc0eef4a12072a476657b
#
_entry.id   d9a0605c3b1dc0eef4a12072a476657b
#
_cell.length_a   1.000
_cell.length_b   1.000
_cell.length_c   1.000
_cell.angle_alpha   90.00
_cell.angle_beta   90.00
_cell.angle_gamma   90.00
#
_symmetry.space_group_name_H-M   'P 1'
#
loop_
_entity.id
_entity.type
_entity.pdbx_description
1 polymer ?
#
loop_
_entity_poly.entity_id
_entity_poly.type
_entity_poly.pdbx_seq_one_letter_code
_entity_poly.pdbx_strand_id
1 'polypeptide(L)'
;KIEIFSDKLSDENILNFEKNNEPLFGIIKNYELQKKLLSNLSKNKLCNFKTKKNYQNLKIKDYSLIINCDSNTGISKKFFFKKIKKNYESFAYTAIITHKKVKNNIATQTFTRKGPIAFLPISATKTSIVYSVKGNQNLDLKSLIKKYNKKYSILKFSDFGSFELKASNLRSYYYKNILAFGDLLHKLHPLAGQGFNMSIRDIKVIFELIKFKLDIGLEIDSSICIDFEKKVKHKNYLFSKGIDLVYEFFNLESKINNNFLTKSIQFFGKKIFLNKSFEKIANNGLQI
;
A
#
# COMPACT_ATOMS: atom_id res chain seq x y z
N LYS A 1 -12.26 8.60 9.94
CA LYS A 1 -12.07 9.84 9.18
C LYS A 1 -10.64 9.95 8.68
N ILE A 2 -10.43 10.44 7.45
CA ILE A 2 -9.12 10.76 6.89
C ILE A 2 -9.13 12.23 6.48
N GLU A 3 -8.11 12.97 6.89
CA GLU A 3 -7.95 14.39 6.59
C GLU A 3 -6.62 14.61 5.85
N ILE A 4 -6.69 15.34 4.73
CA ILE A 4 -5.52 15.66 3.91
C ILE A 4 -5.30 17.17 3.93
N PHE A 5 -4.04 17.56 4.20
CA PHE A 5 -3.58 18.94 4.32
C PHE A 5 -2.42 19.23 3.36
N SER A 6 -2.13 20.50 3.15
CA SER A 6 -0.87 20.99 2.57
C SER A 6 -0.27 22.07 3.46
N ASP A 7 1.04 22.11 3.57
CA ASP A 7 1.75 23.17 4.30
C ASP A 7 1.69 24.53 3.59
N LYS A 8 1.12 24.58 2.38
CA LYS A 8 0.90 25.79 1.60
C LYS A 8 -0.47 26.45 1.87
N LEU A 9 -1.39 25.74 2.47
CA LEU A 9 -2.68 26.27 2.92
C LEU A 9 -2.69 26.25 4.44
N SER A 10 -2.81 27.44 5.04
CA SER A 10 -2.88 27.58 6.49
C SER A 10 -4.10 26.83 7.03
N ASP A 11 -3.83 25.64 7.62
CA ASP A 11 -4.76 24.83 8.43
C ASP A 11 -6.08 24.37 7.79
N GLU A 12 -6.31 24.63 6.50
CA GLU A 12 -7.49 24.14 5.80
C GLU A 12 -7.26 22.73 5.22
N ASN A 13 -8.29 21.88 5.35
CA ASN A 13 -8.29 20.57 4.69
C ASN A 13 -8.39 20.76 3.18
N ILE A 14 -7.53 20.04 2.44
CA ILE A 14 -7.67 19.91 1.00
C ILE A 14 -8.78 18.92 0.66
N LEU A 15 -8.76 17.76 1.35
CA LEU A 15 -9.72 16.67 1.20
C LEU A 15 -10.08 16.12 2.57
N ASN A 16 -11.32 15.71 2.72
CA ASN A 16 -11.83 15.08 3.92
C ASN A 16 -12.69 13.88 3.50
N PHE A 17 -12.35 12.70 4.03
CA PHE A 17 -13.11 11.47 3.83
C PHE A 17 -13.70 11.03 5.15
N GLU A 18 -15.02 10.90 5.19
CA GLU A 18 -15.75 10.46 6.37
C GLU A 18 -16.92 9.58 5.94
N LYS A 19 -17.12 8.47 6.62
CA LYS A 19 -18.23 7.57 6.39
C LYS A 19 -19.09 7.55 7.66
N ASN A 20 -20.38 7.76 7.49
CA ASN A 20 -21.33 7.76 8.61
C ASN A 20 -21.44 6.32 9.16
N ASN A 21 -21.19 6.17 10.46
CA ASN A 21 -21.35 4.93 11.24
C ASN A 21 -20.53 3.71 10.81
N GLU A 22 -19.60 3.83 9.85
CA GLU A 22 -18.72 2.74 9.48
C GLU A 22 -17.25 3.16 9.56
N PRO A 23 -16.33 2.24 9.95
CA PRO A 23 -14.91 2.53 9.93
C PRO A 23 -14.42 2.65 8.48
N LEU A 24 -13.80 3.79 8.16
CA LEU A 24 -13.24 4.04 6.82
C LEU A 24 -11.94 3.30 6.58
N PHE A 25 -11.18 2.99 7.63
CA PHE A 25 -9.91 2.26 7.56
C PHE A 25 -9.65 1.51 8.87
N GLY A 26 -8.79 0.51 8.78
CA GLY A 26 -8.22 -0.20 9.93
C GLY A 26 -6.71 -0.25 9.82
N ILE A 27 -6.02 -0.14 10.95
CA ILE A 27 -4.57 -0.31 11.04
C ILE A 27 -4.28 -1.58 11.81
N ILE A 28 -3.55 -2.48 11.18
CA ILE A 28 -3.18 -3.77 11.75
C ILE A 28 -1.66 -3.91 11.78
N LYS A 29 -1.13 -4.48 12.82
CA LYS A 29 0.31 -4.76 12.87
C LYS A 29 0.60 -6.05 12.10
N ASN A 30 1.55 -5.99 11.17
CA ASN A 30 1.88 -7.11 10.30
C ASN A 30 2.18 -8.40 11.08
N TYR A 31 2.92 -8.33 12.19
CA TYR A 31 3.26 -9.51 12.97
C TYR A 31 2.04 -10.15 13.65
N GLU A 32 1.07 -9.35 14.09
CA GLU A 32 -0.18 -9.84 14.69
C GLU A 32 -1.04 -10.55 13.65
N LEU A 33 -1.16 -9.95 12.45
CA LEU A 33 -1.84 -10.56 11.32
C LEU A 33 -1.17 -11.88 10.92
N GLN A 34 0.16 -11.87 10.74
CA GLN A 34 0.93 -13.07 10.39
C GLN A 34 0.75 -14.17 11.42
N LYS A 35 0.89 -13.85 12.72
CA LYS A 35 0.69 -14.80 13.81
C LYS A 35 -0.70 -15.44 13.77
N LYS A 36 -1.73 -14.64 13.55
CA LYS A 36 -3.12 -15.12 13.47
C LYS A 36 -3.32 -16.04 12.27
N LEU A 37 -2.83 -15.65 11.09
CA LEU A 37 -2.93 -16.46 9.88
C LEU A 37 -2.19 -17.79 10.03
N LEU A 38 -0.93 -17.77 10.52
CA LEU A 38 -0.15 -18.97 10.76
C LEU A 38 -0.81 -19.90 11.77
N SER A 39 -1.34 -19.35 12.87
CA SER A 39 -2.07 -20.14 13.88
C SER A 39 -3.33 -20.81 13.31
N ASN A 40 -4.02 -20.19 12.38
CA ASN A 40 -5.18 -20.80 11.72
C ASN A 40 -4.76 -21.86 10.71
N LEU A 41 -3.75 -21.57 9.90
CA LEU A 41 -3.24 -22.51 8.89
C LEU A 41 -2.62 -23.76 9.52
N SER A 42 -1.90 -23.63 10.64
CA SER A 42 -1.28 -24.78 11.32
C SER A 42 -2.30 -25.79 11.89
N LYS A 43 -3.54 -25.36 12.09
CA LYS A 43 -4.64 -26.23 12.52
C LYS A 43 -5.31 -26.96 11.34
N ASN A 44 -5.04 -26.54 10.11
CA ASN A 44 -5.65 -27.12 8.93
C ASN A 44 -4.79 -28.29 8.43
N LYS A 45 -5.34 -29.51 8.47
CA LYS A 45 -4.66 -30.74 8.02
C LYS A 45 -4.25 -30.73 6.54
N LEU A 46 -4.87 -29.88 5.72
CA LEU A 46 -4.54 -29.72 4.31
C LEU A 46 -3.34 -28.79 4.07
N CYS A 47 -2.86 -28.08 5.11
CA CYS A 47 -1.73 -27.16 5.00
C CYS A 47 -0.43 -27.81 5.49
N ASN A 48 0.55 -27.93 4.61
CA ASN A 48 1.87 -28.42 4.91
C ASN A 48 2.90 -27.30 4.85
N PHE A 49 3.60 -27.03 5.96
CA PHE A 49 4.67 -26.05 6.02
C PHE A 49 6.01 -26.72 5.68
N LYS A 50 6.74 -26.14 4.73
CA LYS A 50 8.08 -26.61 4.36
C LYS A 50 9.13 -25.54 4.64
N THR A 51 10.33 -25.97 5.04
CA THR A 51 11.45 -25.04 5.30
C THR A 51 12.01 -24.46 4.01
N LYS A 52 12.74 -23.35 4.12
CA LYS A 52 13.38 -22.65 3.00
C LYS A 52 14.29 -23.53 2.14
N LYS A 53 14.96 -24.52 2.72
CA LYS A 53 15.81 -25.49 2.00
C LYS A 53 15.03 -26.37 1.02
N ASN A 54 13.77 -26.66 1.30
CA ASN A 54 13.00 -27.64 0.52
C ASN A 54 12.45 -27.06 -0.80
N TYR A 55 12.29 -25.74 -0.96
CA TYR A 55 11.75 -25.19 -2.20
C TYR A 55 12.82 -24.93 -3.27
N GLN A 56 14.12 -25.01 -2.94
CA GLN A 56 15.18 -24.90 -3.94
C GLN A 56 15.14 -26.03 -4.98
N ASN A 57 14.64 -27.21 -4.57
CA ASN A 57 14.48 -28.38 -5.41
C ASN A 57 13.05 -28.58 -5.93
N LEU A 58 12.23 -27.51 -5.90
CA LEU A 58 10.83 -27.56 -6.29
C LEU A 58 10.72 -27.83 -7.79
N LYS A 59 10.13 -28.98 -8.15
CA LYS A 59 9.81 -29.30 -9.53
C LYS A 59 8.47 -28.67 -9.89
N ILE A 60 8.48 -27.71 -10.80
CA ILE A 60 7.30 -26.91 -11.19
C ILE A 60 6.12 -27.80 -11.62
N LYS A 61 6.41 -28.90 -12.31
CA LYS A 61 5.41 -29.86 -12.81
C LYS A 61 4.68 -30.65 -11.74
N ASP A 62 5.19 -30.69 -10.50
CA ASP A 62 4.58 -31.45 -9.40
C ASP A 62 3.43 -30.68 -8.72
N TYR A 63 3.15 -29.44 -9.16
CA TYR A 63 2.13 -28.56 -8.59
C TYR A 63 1.18 -28.07 -9.69
N SER A 64 -0.11 -28.08 -9.41
CA SER A 64 -1.12 -27.49 -10.29
C SER A 64 -0.98 -25.97 -10.41
N LEU A 65 -0.69 -25.30 -9.29
CA LEU A 65 -0.50 -23.86 -9.20
C LEU A 65 0.60 -23.53 -8.16
N ILE A 66 1.50 -22.62 -8.51
CA ILE A 66 2.52 -22.06 -7.60
C ILE A 66 2.29 -20.57 -7.50
N ILE A 67 2.03 -20.06 -6.28
CA ILE A 67 1.91 -18.62 -6.00
C ILE A 67 3.23 -18.16 -5.35
N ASN A 68 4.00 -17.35 -6.08
CA ASN A 68 5.28 -16.84 -5.62
C ASN A 68 5.17 -15.38 -5.18
N CYS A 69 5.31 -15.13 -3.87
CA CYS A 69 5.24 -13.79 -3.28
C CYS A 69 6.61 -13.18 -2.96
N ASP A 70 7.70 -13.97 -3.01
CA ASP A 70 9.04 -13.53 -2.63
C ASP A 70 9.85 -13.06 -3.85
N SER A 71 10.30 -11.81 -3.84
CA SER A 71 11.11 -11.21 -4.90
C SER A 71 12.55 -11.71 -4.95
N ASN A 72 13.04 -12.37 -3.89
CA ASN A 72 14.45 -12.77 -3.74
C ASN A 72 14.75 -14.23 -4.13
N THR A 73 13.71 -15.01 -4.46
CA THR A 73 13.86 -16.41 -4.83
C THR A 73 14.55 -16.60 -6.19
N GLY A 74 15.15 -17.77 -6.42
CA GLY A 74 15.68 -18.17 -7.73
C GLY A 74 14.59 -18.14 -8.82
N ILE A 75 13.37 -18.55 -8.49
CA ILE A 75 12.18 -18.48 -9.36
C ILE A 75 11.93 -17.03 -9.81
N SER A 76 11.93 -16.08 -8.86
CA SER A 76 11.71 -14.67 -9.17
C SER A 76 12.80 -14.10 -10.06
N LYS A 77 14.06 -14.41 -9.78
CA LYS A 77 15.19 -13.94 -10.57
C LYS A 77 15.19 -14.53 -11.99
N LYS A 78 14.75 -15.76 -12.14
CA LYS A 78 14.73 -16.48 -13.44
C LYS A 78 13.54 -16.07 -14.31
N PHE A 79 12.33 -15.94 -13.76
CA PHE A 79 11.11 -15.80 -14.54
C PHE A 79 10.45 -14.43 -14.42
N PHE A 80 10.70 -13.66 -13.34
CA PHE A 80 10.03 -12.41 -13.03
C PHE A 80 10.97 -11.21 -12.94
N PHE A 81 11.94 -11.14 -13.86
CA PHE A 81 12.95 -10.07 -13.88
C PHE A 81 12.53 -8.85 -14.71
N LYS A 82 11.60 -9.01 -15.67
CA LYS A 82 11.12 -7.91 -16.51
C LYS A 82 10.12 -7.05 -15.74
N LYS A 83 10.60 -5.94 -15.17
CA LYS A 83 9.82 -5.00 -14.37
C LYS A 83 9.87 -3.61 -14.96
N ILE A 84 8.75 -2.89 -14.92
CA ILE A 84 8.71 -1.43 -15.06
C ILE A 84 9.05 -0.87 -13.68
N LYS A 85 10.19 -0.18 -13.56
CA LYS A 85 10.68 0.36 -12.30
C LYS A 85 10.60 1.88 -12.31
N LYS A 86 10.31 2.48 -11.15
CA LYS A 86 10.41 3.92 -10.91
C LYS A 86 11.16 4.13 -9.59
N ASN A 87 12.19 4.94 -9.63
CA ASN A 87 12.87 5.44 -8.44
C ASN A 87 12.35 6.85 -8.13
N TYR A 88 11.90 7.07 -6.90
CA TYR A 88 11.41 8.39 -6.47
C TYR A 88 12.50 9.28 -5.93
N GLU A 89 13.74 8.77 -5.80
CA GLU A 89 14.86 9.47 -5.16
C GLU A 89 14.46 10.01 -3.78
N SER A 90 13.67 9.24 -3.08
CA SER A 90 13.08 9.59 -1.79
C SER A 90 13.20 8.43 -0.81
N PHE A 91 13.22 8.76 0.47
CA PHE A 91 13.24 7.79 1.58
C PHE A 91 11.97 7.95 2.41
N ALA A 92 11.38 6.82 2.80
CA ALA A 92 10.35 6.81 3.82
C ALA A 92 10.98 6.54 5.18
N TYR A 93 10.66 7.39 6.14
CA TYR A 93 10.99 7.23 7.55
C TYR A 93 9.74 6.85 8.31
N THR A 94 9.85 5.84 9.16
CA THR A 94 8.72 5.34 9.94
C THR A 94 9.07 5.32 11.42
N ALA A 95 8.13 5.69 12.27
CA ALA A 95 8.26 5.59 13.71
C ALA A 95 6.87 5.44 14.35
N ILE A 96 6.84 4.96 15.58
CA ILE A 96 5.64 4.99 16.42
C ILE A 96 5.86 6.02 17.51
N ILE A 97 4.95 6.98 17.64
CA ILE A 97 4.90 7.87 18.78
C ILE A 97 3.97 7.32 19.85
N THR A 98 4.42 7.38 21.10
CA THR A 98 3.57 7.22 22.28
C THR A 98 3.21 8.63 22.78
N HIS A 99 1.95 8.89 23.04
CA HIS A 99 1.43 10.19 23.42
C HIS A 99 0.39 10.08 24.53
N LYS A 100 0.03 11.19 25.16
CA LYS A 100 -1.08 11.25 26.14
C LYS A 100 -2.36 10.73 25.48
N LYS A 101 -3.24 10.11 26.27
CA LYS A 101 -4.50 9.53 25.80
C LYS A 101 -5.36 10.58 25.11
N VAL A 102 -5.79 10.29 23.86
CA VAL A 102 -6.68 11.14 23.06
C VAL A 102 -7.71 10.29 22.30
N LYS A 103 -8.79 10.89 21.84
CA LYS A 103 -9.67 10.27 20.83
C LYS A 103 -8.92 10.19 19.50
N ASN A 104 -8.39 9.00 19.20
CA ASN A 104 -7.44 8.76 18.11
C ASN A 104 -8.07 7.94 16.97
N ASN A 105 -9.02 8.54 16.26
CA ASN A 105 -9.80 7.91 15.17
C ASN A 105 -9.70 8.65 13.83
N ILE A 106 -8.78 9.62 13.71
CA ILE A 106 -8.57 10.40 12.50
C ILE A 106 -7.15 10.15 12.00
N ALA A 107 -7.02 9.63 10.79
CA ALA A 107 -5.74 9.61 10.07
C ALA A 107 -5.54 10.96 9.38
N THR A 108 -4.34 11.53 9.51
CA THR A 108 -4.01 12.79 8.84
C THR A 108 -2.81 12.59 7.93
N GLN A 109 -2.84 13.24 6.77
CA GLN A 109 -1.72 13.31 5.84
C GLN A 109 -1.50 14.76 5.44
N THR A 110 -0.26 15.24 5.57
CA THR A 110 0.11 16.59 5.15
C THR A 110 1.15 16.51 4.04
N PHE A 111 0.86 17.13 2.91
CA PHE A 111 1.84 17.33 1.84
C PHE A 111 2.72 18.53 2.21
N THR A 112 3.99 18.24 2.49
CA THR A 112 4.99 19.25 2.86
C THR A 112 5.96 19.51 1.72
N ARG A 113 6.74 20.59 1.78
CA ARG A 113 7.80 20.88 0.78
C ARG A 113 8.84 19.76 0.66
N LYS A 114 9.07 18.97 1.72
CA LYS A 114 10.03 17.85 1.71
C LYS A 114 9.39 16.54 1.28
N GLY A 115 8.06 16.46 1.25
CA GLY A 115 7.26 15.30 0.91
C GLY A 115 6.15 15.03 1.91
N PRO A 116 5.29 14.03 1.69
CA PRO A 116 4.13 13.76 2.52
C PRO A 116 4.50 13.15 3.88
N ILE A 117 3.89 13.67 4.95
CA ILE A 117 3.91 13.09 6.30
C ILE A 117 2.51 12.62 6.67
N ALA A 118 2.40 11.40 7.20
CA ALA A 118 1.13 10.84 7.66
C ALA A 118 1.20 10.46 9.14
N PHE A 119 0.10 10.73 9.85
CA PHE A 119 -0.14 10.30 11.22
C PHE A 119 -1.30 9.30 11.22
N LEU A 120 -1.00 8.06 11.53
CA LEU A 120 -1.92 6.92 11.42
C LEU A 120 -2.24 6.37 12.80
N PRO A 121 -3.49 6.53 13.31
CA PRO A 121 -3.86 6.14 14.65
C PRO A 121 -3.81 4.60 14.83
N ILE A 122 -3.06 4.13 15.83
CA ILE A 122 -2.99 2.70 16.22
C ILE A 122 -3.88 2.44 17.42
N SER A 123 -3.80 3.31 18.42
CA SER A 123 -4.58 3.21 19.66
C SER A 123 -4.79 4.58 20.28
N ALA A 124 -5.53 4.68 21.37
CA ALA A 124 -5.74 5.95 22.09
C ALA A 124 -4.43 6.62 22.57
N THR A 125 -3.31 5.89 22.61
CA THR A 125 -2.00 6.36 23.10
C THR A 125 -0.85 6.16 22.12
N LYS A 126 -1.11 5.57 20.95
CA LYS A 126 -0.07 5.27 19.95
C LYS A 126 -0.51 5.66 18.55
N THR A 127 0.40 6.30 17.80
CA THR A 127 0.20 6.70 16.41
C THR A 127 1.44 6.33 15.61
N SER A 128 1.25 5.69 14.45
CA SER A 128 2.33 5.44 13.48
C SER A 128 2.55 6.68 12.65
N ILE A 129 3.80 6.98 12.37
CA ILE A 129 4.21 8.07 11.49
C ILE A 129 4.91 7.48 10.29
N VAL A 130 4.56 7.98 9.11
CA VAL A 130 5.25 7.69 7.86
C VAL A 130 5.58 9.04 7.22
N TYR A 131 6.86 9.32 7.07
CA TYR A 131 7.32 10.56 6.44
C TYR A 131 8.18 10.23 5.22
N SER A 132 7.69 10.55 4.05
CA SER A 132 8.43 10.40 2.80
C SER A 132 9.19 11.70 2.52
N VAL A 133 10.51 11.60 2.32
CA VAL A 133 11.37 12.77 2.12
C VAL A 133 12.21 12.59 0.86
N LYS A 134 12.30 13.62 0.05
CA LYS A 134 13.11 13.64 -1.16
C LYS A 134 14.61 13.79 -0.81
N GLY A 135 15.44 12.97 -1.48
CA GLY A 135 16.89 12.93 -1.25
C GLY A 135 17.29 12.21 0.03
N ASN A 136 18.59 11.93 0.17
CA ASN A 136 19.19 11.38 1.38
C ASN A 136 19.74 12.54 2.21
N GLN A 137 18.95 13.07 3.13
CA GLN A 137 19.34 14.19 3.97
C GLN A 137 19.50 13.74 5.43
N ASN A 138 20.53 14.24 6.09
CA ASN A 138 20.65 14.09 7.53
C ASN A 138 19.61 15.01 8.19
N LEU A 139 18.43 14.48 8.50
CA LEU A 139 17.28 15.26 8.95
C LEU A 139 17.04 15.02 10.45
N ASP A 140 16.84 16.09 11.19
CA ASP A 140 16.21 15.97 12.51
C ASP A 140 14.72 15.63 12.35
N LEU A 141 14.46 14.32 12.22
CA LEU A 141 13.12 13.78 12.05
C LEU A 141 12.20 14.10 13.23
N LYS A 142 12.75 14.16 14.45
CA LYS A 142 11.97 14.47 15.65
C LYS A 142 11.41 15.88 15.61
N SER A 143 12.25 16.86 15.28
CA SER A 143 11.83 18.26 15.13
C SER A 143 10.85 18.44 13.99
N LEU A 144 11.07 17.78 12.85
CA LEU A 144 10.16 17.82 11.70
C LEU A 144 8.79 17.23 12.05
N ILE A 145 8.74 16.08 12.71
CA ILE A 145 7.50 15.46 13.15
C ILE A 145 6.77 16.37 14.15
N LYS A 146 7.49 16.95 15.11
CA LYS A 146 6.91 17.91 16.06
C LYS A 146 6.29 19.12 15.37
N LYS A 147 6.94 19.65 14.33
CA LYS A 147 6.46 20.79 13.54
C LYS A 147 5.08 20.52 12.90
N TYR A 148 4.87 19.32 12.36
CA TYR A 148 3.60 18.94 11.69
C TYR A 148 2.60 18.26 12.63
N ASN A 149 3.00 18.01 13.88
CA ASN A 149 2.12 17.43 14.89
C ASN A 149 1.25 18.52 15.54
N LYS A 150 -0.04 18.52 15.21
CA LYS A 150 -1.01 19.48 15.79
C LYS A 150 -1.87 18.87 16.91
N LYS A 151 -1.78 17.55 17.12
CA LYS A 151 -2.76 16.83 17.95
C LYS A 151 -2.17 16.15 19.17
N TYR A 152 -0.93 15.65 19.08
CA TYR A 152 -0.43 14.70 20.05
C TYR A 152 0.56 15.33 21.04
N SER A 153 0.31 15.20 22.36
CA SER A 153 1.34 15.43 23.39
C SER A 153 2.29 14.25 23.44
N ILE A 154 3.38 14.31 22.62
CA ILE A 154 4.31 13.21 22.43
C ILE A 154 5.13 12.97 23.71
N LEU A 155 5.13 11.74 24.20
CA LEU A 155 5.91 11.28 25.35
C LEU A 155 7.20 10.56 24.91
N LYS A 156 7.12 9.71 23.87
CA LYS A 156 8.23 8.89 23.39
C LYS A 156 8.13 8.64 21.90
N PHE A 157 9.29 8.55 21.23
CA PHE A 157 9.44 8.00 19.88
C PHE A 157 10.00 6.57 19.97
N SER A 158 9.53 5.66 19.12
CA SER A 158 10.26 4.42 18.84
C SER A 158 11.52 4.71 18.01
N ASP A 159 12.33 3.68 17.78
CA ASP A 159 13.40 3.77 16.80
C ASP A 159 12.84 4.09 15.42
N PHE A 160 13.62 4.85 14.64
CA PHE A 160 13.26 5.20 13.28
C PHE A 160 13.69 4.10 12.32
N GLY A 161 12.74 3.54 11.57
CA GLY A 161 13.04 2.75 10.38
C GLY A 161 13.14 3.64 9.15
N SER A 162 14.01 3.30 8.21
CA SER A 162 14.10 3.98 6.92
C SER A 162 14.24 3.01 5.76
N PHE A 163 13.65 3.34 4.62
CA PHE A 163 13.79 2.58 3.39
C PHE A 163 13.64 3.47 2.16
N GLU A 164 14.39 3.14 1.10
CA GLU A 164 14.31 3.84 -0.18
C GLU A 164 12.97 3.57 -0.88
N LEU A 165 12.38 4.61 -1.44
CA LEU A 165 11.11 4.53 -2.14
C LEU A 165 11.31 4.18 -3.61
N LYS A 166 10.88 2.99 -3.97
CA LYS A 166 10.91 2.45 -5.34
C LYS A 166 9.57 1.82 -5.67
N ALA A 167 9.04 2.13 -6.85
CA ALA A 167 7.91 1.40 -7.40
C ALA A 167 8.38 0.38 -8.44
N SER A 168 7.65 -0.69 -8.55
CA SER A 168 7.86 -1.67 -9.62
C SER A 168 6.57 -2.41 -9.95
N ASN A 169 6.37 -2.65 -11.25
CA ASN A 169 5.29 -3.50 -11.75
C ASN A 169 5.88 -4.53 -12.69
N LEU A 170 5.49 -5.80 -12.55
CA LEU A 170 5.88 -6.85 -13.47
C LEU A 170 5.25 -6.63 -14.86
N ARG A 171 5.99 -6.96 -15.92
CA ARG A 171 5.46 -6.98 -17.29
C ARG A 171 4.62 -8.22 -17.58
N SER A 172 4.95 -9.36 -16.96
CA SER A 172 4.17 -10.59 -17.03
C SER A 172 3.95 -11.10 -15.61
N TYR A 173 2.73 -11.49 -15.29
CA TYR A 173 2.32 -11.89 -13.96
C TYR A 173 2.51 -13.38 -13.71
N TYR A 174 2.73 -14.17 -14.78
CA TYR A 174 2.90 -15.61 -14.65
C TYR A 174 3.97 -16.16 -15.62
N TYR A 175 4.42 -17.34 -15.29
CA TYR A 175 5.23 -18.20 -16.15
C TYR A 175 4.75 -19.64 -15.96
N LYS A 176 4.18 -20.26 -17.01
CA LYS A 176 3.50 -21.56 -16.92
C LYS A 176 2.43 -21.51 -15.80
N ASN A 177 2.54 -22.45 -14.83
CA ASN A 177 1.66 -22.51 -13.65
C ASN A 177 2.22 -21.75 -12.43
N ILE A 178 3.21 -20.87 -12.60
CA ILE A 178 3.73 -20.01 -11.54
C ILE A 178 3.14 -18.62 -11.69
N LEU A 179 2.40 -18.17 -10.69
CA LEU A 179 1.86 -16.83 -10.58
C LEU A 179 2.72 -15.98 -9.64
N ALA A 180 3.19 -14.83 -10.09
CA ALA A 180 3.75 -13.81 -9.22
C ALA A 180 2.65 -13.12 -8.41
N PHE A 181 2.90 -12.80 -7.13
CA PHE A 181 1.89 -12.22 -6.26
C PHE A 181 2.47 -11.24 -5.23
N GLY A 182 1.63 -10.37 -4.65
CA GLY A 182 2.04 -9.42 -3.62
C GLY A 182 3.14 -8.45 -4.09
N ASP A 183 4.14 -8.19 -3.23
CA ASP A 183 5.23 -7.26 -3.50
C ASP A 183 6.15 -7.68 -4.67
N LEU A 184 6.13 -8.95 -5.06
CA LEU A 184 6.79 -9.39 -6.28
C LEU A 184 6.09 -8.85 -7.52
N LEU A 185 4.75 -8.88 -7.50
CA LEU A 185 3.90 -8.47 -8.62
C LEU A 185 3.94 -6.96 -8.84
N HIS A 186 3.67 -6.21 -7.77
CA HIS A 186 3.64 -4.75 -7.79
C HIS A 186 4.10 -4.16 -6.46
N LYS A 187 4.92 -3.14 -6.54
CA LYS A 187 5.37 -2.34 -5.42
C LYS A 187 5.02 -0.88 -5.69
N LEU A 188 4.27 -0.26 -4.79
CA LEU A 188 3.75 1.10 -4.97
C LEU A 188 4.46 2.08 -4.05
N HIS A 189 4.37 3.38 -4.38
CA HIS A 189 4.69 4.42 -3.43
C HIS A 189 3.79 4.28 -2.18
N PRO A 190 4.31 4.42 -0.95
CA PRO A 190 3.54 4.24 0.28
C PRO A 190 2.49 5.34 0.55
N LEU A 191 2.13 6.10 -0.47
CA LEU A 191 1.08 7.11 -0.39
C LEU A 191 -0.23 6.42 0.03
N ALA A 192 -0.78 6.86 1.16
CA ALA A 192 -2.03 6.35 1.73
C ALA A 192 -2.09 4.82 1.99
N GLY A 193 -0.95 4.11 2.09
CA GLY A 193 -0.92 2.68 2.43
C GLY A 193 -1.57 1.74 1.42
N GLN A 194 -1.70 2.13 0.16
CA GLN A 194 -2.50 1.42 -0.85
C GLN A 194 -1.88 0.11 -1.37
N GLY A 195 -0.57 -0.13 -1.15
CA GLY A 195 0.09 -1.36 -1.63
C GLY A 195 -0.52 -2.64 -1.07
N PHE A 196 -0.75 -2.67 0.24
CA PHE A 196 -1.40 -3.81 0.90
C PHE A 196 -2.85 -4.00 0.43
N ASN A 197 -3.61 -2.91 0.31
CA ASN A 197 -4.99 -2.97 -0.17
C ASN A 197 -5.10 -3.53 -1.59
N MET A 198 -4.13 -3.22 -2.46
CA MET A 198 -4.06 -3.77 -3.81
C MET A 198 -3.83 -5.28 -3.78
N SER A 199 -2.93 -5.76 -2.92
CA SER A 199 -2.72 -7.21 -2.73
C SER A 199 -3.96 -7.92 -2.17
N ILE A 200 -4.75 -7.30 -1.28
CA ILE A 200 -6.01 -7.87 -0.79
C ILE A 200 -7.05 -7.99 -1.91
N ARG A 201 -7.13 -7.00 -2.80
CA ARG A 201 -8.01 -7.08 -3.99
C ARG A 201 -7.57 -8.21 -4.93
N ASP A 202 -6.27 -8.37 -5.13
CA ASP A 202 -5.73 -9.47 -5.93
C ASP A 202 -6.03 -10.84 -5.31
N ILE A 203 -5.96 -10.96 -3.97
CA ILE A 203 -6.35 -12.20 -3.25
C ILE A 203 -7.83 -12.53 -3.53
N LYS A 204 -8.71 -11.55 -3.51
CA LYS A 204 -10.11 -11.77 -3.82
C LYS A 204 -10.30 -12.33 -5.23
N VAL A 205 -9.63 -11.75 -6.22
CA VAL A 205 -9.72 -12.19 -7.63
C VAL A 205 -9.21 -13.63 -7.82
N ILE A 206 -8.03 -13.95 -7.26
CA ILE A 206 -7.48 -15.30 -7.39
C ILE A 206 -8.36 -16.34 -6.67
N PHE A 207 -8.91 -15.98 -5.50
CA PHE A 207 -9.83 -16.81 -4.76
C PHE A 207 -11.10 -17.12 -5.57
N GLU A 208 -11.70 -16.09 -6.19
CA GLU A 208 -12.90 -16.24 -7.03
C GLU A 208 -12.62 -17.12 -8.26
N LEU A 209 -11.44 -17.00 -8.89
CA LEU A 209 -11.06 -17.85 -10.02
C LEU A 209 -10.87 -19.30 -9.63
N ILE A 210 -10.20 -19.56 -8.52
CA ILE A 210 -10.01 -20.92 -7.99
C ILE A 210 -11.36 -21.51 -7.62
N LYS A 211 -12.16 -20.78 -6.86
CA LYS A 211 -13.49 -21.22 -6.44
C LYS A 211 -14.39 -21.58 -7.63
N PHE A 212 -14.46 -20.70 -8.63
CA PHE A 212 -15.25 -20.93 -9.83
C PHE A 212 -14.87 -22.25 -10.53
N LYS A 213 -13.58 -22.53 -10.71
CA LYS A 213 -13.14 -23.80 -11.30
C LYS A 213 -13.54 -25.02 -10.48
N LEU A 214 -13.38 -24.94 -9.15
CA LEU A 214 -13.78 -26.03 -8.26
C LEU A 214 -15.29 -26.26 -8.27
N ASP A 215 -16.09 -25.19 -8.25
CA ASP A 215 -17.55 -25.27 -8.24
C ASP A 215 -18.13 -25.94 -9.51
N ILE A 216 -17.43 -25.82 -10.65
CA ILE A 216 -17.86 -26.45 -11.92
C ILE A 216 -17.05 -27.73 -12.25
N GLY A 217 -16.28 -28.26 -11.30
CA GLY A 217 -15.55 -29.53 -11.46
C GLY A 217 -14.33 -29.48 -12.39
N LEU A 218 -13.80 -28.29 -12.69
CA LEU A 218 -12.58 -28.14 -13.51
C LEU A 218 -11.31 -28.25 -12.67
N GLU A 219 -10.27 -28.77 -13.29
CA GLU A 219 -8.95 -28.85 -12.65
C GLU A 219 -8.31 -27.48 -12.41
N ILE A 220 -7.51 -27.39 -11.35
CA ILE A 220 -6.65 -26.25 -11.07
C ILE A 220 -5.42 -26.35 -11.96
N ASP A 221 -5.28 -25.45 -12.93
CA ASP A 221 -4.20 -25.43 -13.90
C ASP A 221 -3.67 -24.02 -14.22
N SER A 222 -2.79 -23.91 -15.20
CA SER A 222 -2.19 -22.64 -15.61
C SER A 222 -3.18 -21.62 -16.17
N SER A 223 -4.41 -22.01 -16.56
CA SER A 223 -5.40 -21.05 -17.05
C SER A 223 -5.81 -20.04 -15.99
N ILE A 224 -5.77 -20.43 -14.70
CA ILE A 224 -5.97 -19.49 -13.58
C ILE A 224 -4.99 -18.32 -13.64
N CYS A 225 -3.72 -18.59 -13.97
CA CYS A 225 -2.71 -17.55 -14.08
C CYS A 225 -3.01 -16.58 -15.23
N ILE A 226 -3.46 -17.12 -16.36
CA ILE A 226 -3.85 -16.34 -17.55
C ILE A 226 -5.05 -15.44 -17.23
N ASP A 227 -6.09 -16.02 -16.65
CA ASP A 227 -7.31 -15.31 -16.32
C ASP A 227 -7.09 -14.26 -15.23
N PHE A 228 -6.23 -14.56 -14.25
CA PHE A 228 -5.82 -13.59 -13.26
C PHE A 228 -5.12 -12.39 -13.90
N GLU A 229 -4.08 -12.62 -14.74
CA GLU A 229 -3.38 -11.53 -15.42
C GLU A 229 -4.35 -10.69 -16.24
N LYS A 230 -5.24 -11.29 -17.04
CA LYS A 230 -6.25 -10.60 -17.83
C LYS A 230 -7.16 -9.71 -16.98
N LYS A 231 -7.65 -10.22 -15.83
CA LYS A 231 -8.58 -9.50 -14.95
C LYS A 231 -7.95 -8.32 -14.22
N VAL A 232 -6.68 -8.44 -13.78
CA VAL A 232 -6.11 -7.47 -12.84
C VAL A 232 -5.01 -6.59 -13.39
N LYS A 233 -4.25 -7.02 -14.42
CA LYS A 233 -3.04 -6.33 -14.87
C LYS A 233 -3.29 -4.89 -15.28
N HIS A 234 -4.29 -4.65 -16.12
CA HIS A 234 -4.61 -3.31 -16.58
C HIS A 234 -5.07 -2.41 -15.44
N LYS A 235 -5.94 -2.93 -14.58
CA LYS A 235 -6.46 -2.21 -13.40
C LYS A 235 -5.35 -1.85 -12.42
N ASN A 236 -4.46 -2.80 -12.12
CA ASN A 236 -3.32 -2.61 -11.23
C ASN A 236 -2.33 -1.59 -11.80
N TYR A 237 -2.08 -1.63 -13.10
CA TYR A 237 -1.19 -0.66 -13.77
C TYR A 237 -1.76 0.76 -13.72
N LEU A 238 -3.03 0.94 -14.08
CA LEU A 238 -3.70 2.25 -14.02
C LEU A 238 -3.74 2.79 -12.59
N PHE A 239 -4.06 1.94 -11.60
CA PHE A 239 -4.08 2.34 -10.20
C PHE A 239 -2.68 2.78 -9.72
N SER A 240 -1.64 2.03 -10.07
CA SER A 240 -0.25 2.38 -9.79
C SER A 240 0.14 3.73 -10.41
N LYS A 241 -0.26 3.97 -11.66
CA LYS A 241 -0.02 5.25 -12.35
C LYS A 241 -0.80 6.40 -11.73
N GLY A 242 -2.02 6.15 -11.23
CA GLY A 242 -2.79 7.15 -10.49
C GLY A 242 -2.08 7.61 -9.21
N ILE A 243 -1.52 6.67 -8.43
CA ILE A 243 -0.71 6.99 -7.25
C ILE A 243 0.53 7.80 -7.64
N ASP A 244 1.23 7.40 -8.69
CA ASP A 244 2.39 8.12 -9.22
C ASP A 244 2.03 9.56 -9.61
N LEU A 245 0.89 9.75 -10.27
CA LEU A 245 0.40 11.06 -10.71
C LEU A 245 0.09 11.97 -9.52
N VAL A 246 -0.56 11.45 -8.48
CA VAL A 246 -0.81 12.21 -7.25
C VAL A 246 0.52 12.64 -6.61
N TYR A 247 1.50 11.73 -6.51
CA TYR A 247 2.82 12.05 -5.97
C TYR A 247 3.53 13.14 -6.78
N GLU A 248 3.57 13.00 -8.12
CA GLU A 248 4.21 13.98 -9.00
C GLU A 248 3.52 15.34 -8.97
N PHE A 249 2.20 15.35 -8.86
CA PHE A 249 1.41 16.56 -8.76
C PHE A 249 1.84 17.40 -7.55
N PHE A 250 1.89 16.80 -6.34
CA PHE A 250 2.35 17.52 -5.15
C PHE A 250 3.85 17.84 -5.17
N ASN A 251 4.67 17.01 -5.84
CA ASN A 251 6.09 17.27 -6.03
C ASN A 251 6.33 18.48 -6.95
N LEU A 252 5.56 18.62 -8.03
CA LEU A 252 5.57 19.79 -8.92
C LEU A 252 5.16 21.06 -8.17
N GLU A 253 4.06 21.00 -7.43
CA GLU A 253 3.58 22.12 -6.64
C GLU A 253 4.59 22.56 -5.58
N SER A 254 5.34 21.63 -4.98
CA SER A 254 6.38 21.97 -4.02
C SER A 254 7.53 22.81 -4.64
N LYS A 255 7.78 22.63 -5.94
CA LYS A 255 8.81 23.38 -6.70
C LYS A 255 8.30 24.74 -7.18
N ILE A 256 7.02 24.82 -7.54
CA ILE A 256 6.37 26.06 -7.98
C ILE A 256 5.84 26.75 -6.73
N ASN A 257 6.34 27.95 -6.42
CA ASN A 257 5.90 28.67 -5.23
C ASN A 257 4.46 29.25 -5.36
N ASN A 258 3.52 28.43 -5.86
CA ASN A 258 2.13 28.79 -6.14
C ASN A 258 1.19 27.74 -5.55
N ASN A 259 0.02 28.17 -5.04
CA ASN A 259 -0.99 27.33 -4.41
C ASN A 259 -2.10 26.92 -5.38
N PHE A 260 -1.94 27.17 -6.66
CA PHE A 260 -3.00 26.99 -7.66
C PHE A 260 -3.49 25.53 -7.71
N LEU A 261 -2.55 24.58 -7.72
CA LEU A 261 -2.88 23.16 -7.81
C LEU A 261 -3.59 22.66 -6.55
N THR A 262 -3.09 23.01 -5.36
CA THR A 262 -3.73 22.66 -4.08
C THR A 262 -5.12 23.26 -3.97
N LYS A 263 -5.31 24.53 -4.37
CA LYS A 263 -6.63 25.19 -4.40
C LYS A 263 -7.59 24.51 -5.37
N SER A 264 -7.09 24.08 -6.54
CA SER A 264 -7.90 23.34 -7.51
C SER A 264 -8.40 22.01 -6.94
N ILE A 265 -7.53 21.22 -6.30
CA ILE A 265 -7.97 19.98 -5.63
C ILE A 265 -8.95 20.28 -4.50
N GLN A 266 -8.71 21.32 -3.70
CA GLN A 266 -9.61 21.71 -2.64
C GLN A 266 -11.00 22.10 -3.19
N PHE A 267 -11.04 22.85 -4.29
CA PHE A 267 -12.29 23.21 -4.96
C PHE A 267 -13.04 21.98 -5.48
N PHE A 268 -12.32 21.06 -6.14
CA PHE A 268 -12.90 19.79 -6.63
C PHE A 268 -13.27 18.86 -5.48
N GLY A 269 -12.48 18.80 -4.42
CA GLY A 269 -12.74 17.96 -3.25
C GLY A 269 -13.94 18.39 -2.41
N LYS A 270 -14.33 19.68 -2.46
CA LYS A 270 -15.57 20.20 -1.85
C LYS A 270 -16.82 19.75 -2.62
N LYS A 271 -16.71 19.31 -3.88
CA LYS A 271 -17.84 18.74 -4.64
C LYS A 271 -18.07 17.28 -4.22
N ILE A 272 -19.20 17.01 -3.59
CA ILE A 272 -19.60 15.70 -3.03
C ILE A 272 -19.46 14.56 -4.03
N PHE A 273 -19.76 14.78 -5.32
CA PHE A 273 -19.68 13.78 -6.36
C PHE A 273 -18.24 13.30 -6.61
N LEU A 274 -17.28 14.21 -6.70
CA LEU A 274 -15.89 13.88 -6.94
C LEU A 274 -15.24 13.23 -5.72
N ASN A 275 -15.59 13.68 -4.51
CA ASN A 275 -15.12 13.08 -3.27
C ASN A 275 -15.56 11.61 -3.14
N LYS A 276 -16.83 11.32 -3.46
CA LYS A 276 -17.34 9.93 -3.52
C LYS A 276 -16.63 9.09 -4.59
N SER A 277 -16.29 9.67 -5.73
CA SER A 277 -15.54 8.97 -6.78
C SER A 277 -14.10 8.64 -6.34
N PHE A 278 -13.40 9.56 -5.67
CA PHE A 278 -12.10 9.30 -5.07
C PHE A 278 -12.15 8.23 -3.99
N GLU A 279 -13.18 8.28 -3.12
CA GLU A 279 -13.41 7.26 -2.10
C GLU A 279 -13.66 5.88 -2.71
N LYS A 280 -14.50 5.80 -3.75
CA LYS A 280 -14.79 4.56 -4.47
C LYS A 280 -13.53 3.96 -5.12
N ILE A 281 -12.70 4.78 -5.74
CA ILE A 281 -11.42 4.35 -6.34
C ILE A 281 -10.45 3.86 -5.25
N ALA A 282 -10.35 4.56 -4.12
CA ALA A 282 -9.49 4.18 -3.01
C ALA A 282 -9.91 2.83 -2.38
N ASN A 283 -11.22 2.60 -2.22
CA ASN A 283 -11.77 1.39 -1.61
C ASN A 283 -11.80 0.20 -2.56
N ASN A 284 -12.27 0.40 -3.78
CA ASN A 284 -12.58 -0.69 -4.73
C ASN A 284 -11.54 -0.82 -5.85
N GLY A 285 -10.59 0.10 -5.94
CA GLY A 285 -9.73 0.24 -7.12
C GLY A 285 -10.52 0.80 -8.32
N LEU A 286 -9.89 0.77 -9.48
CA LEU A 286 -10.57 1.14 -10.72
C LEU A 286 -11.49 -0.01 -11.15
N GLN A 287 -12.78 0.20 -10.97
CA GLN A 287 -13.82 -0.65 -11.58
C GLN A 287 -14.10 -0.08 -12.98
N ILE A 288 -13.43 -0.65 -13.98
CA ILE A 288 -13.70 -0.45 -15.41
C ILE A 288 -14.40 -1.70 -15.92
#